data_9be8053164d78599e59be4ed83f2cacc
#
_entry.id   9be8053164d78599e59be4ed83f2cacc
#
_cell.length_a   1.000
_cell.length_b   1.000
_cell.length_c   1.000
_cell.angle_alpha   90.00
_cell.angle_beta   90.00
_cell.angle_gamma   90.00
#
_symmetry.space_group_name_H-M   'P 1'
#
loop_
_entity.id
_entity.type
_entity.pdbx_description
1 polymer ?
#
loop_
_entity_poly.entity_id
_entity_poly.type
_entity_poly.pdbx_seq_one_letter_code
_entity_poly.pdbx_strand_id
1 'polypeptide(L)'
;MTDAIDLAQLARDVQYLKDRREIEDVVHLHARGHDRFDVDLLTAAYHEDGIDEHGAAAVNRGPEYAAWANAIHAGGSQMNLHNITTHTCEIDGAVAHTES
;
A
#
# COMPACT_ATOMS: atom_id res chain seq x y z
N MET A 1 -18.03 -38.45 -8.86
CA MET A 1 -18.71 -37.54 -9.80
C MET A 1 -17.93 -36.26 -9.86
N THR A 2 -17.66 -35.75 -11.04
CA THR A 2 -16.91 -34.52 -11.23
C THR A 2 -17.91 -33.37 -11.45
N ASP A 3 -17.87 -32.38 -10.62
CA ASP A 3 -18.68 -31.19 -10.79
C ASP A 3 -18.15 -30.33 -11.95
N ALA A 4 -19.07 -29.73 -12.67
CA ALA A 4 -18.67 -28.79 -13.71
C ALA A 4 -17.99 -27.56 -13.10
N ILE A 5 -16.92 -27.07 -13.74
CA ILE A 5 -16.24 -25.86 -13.32
C ILE A 5 -17.11 -24.65 -13.65
N ASP A 6 -17.41 -23.84 -12.66
CA ASP A 6 -18.06 -22.55 -12.87
C ASP A 6 -16.98 -21.51 -13.23
N LEU A 7 -16.84 -21.26 -14.53
CA LEU A 7 -15.84 -20.34 -15.05
C LEU A 7 -16.08 -18.89 -14.59
N ALA A 8 -17.33 -18.49 -14.43
CA ALA A 8 -17.65 -17.16 -13.96
C ALA A 8 -17.21 -16.96 -12.50
N GLN A 9 -17.46 -17.96 -11.65
CA GLN A 9 -17.00 -17.93 -10.26
C GLN A 9 -15.46 -17.95 -10.20
N LEU A 10 -14.84 -18.82 -11.00
CA LEU A 10 -13.38 -18.89 -11.05
C LEU A 10 -12.77 -17.55 -11.48
N ALA A 11 -13.37 -16.89 -12.48
CA ALA A 11 -12.92 -15.56 -12.90
C ALA A 11 -13.02 -14.53 -11.78
N ARG A 12 -14.12 -14.54 -11.02
CA ARG A 12 -14.30 -13.65 -9.86
C ARG A 12 -13.26 -13.92 -8.78
N ASP A 13 -13.00 -15.17 -8.49
CA ASP A 13 -12.03 -15.58 -7.47
C ASP A 13 -10.61 -15.16 -7.87
N VAL A 14 -10.25 -15.34 -9.14
CA VAL A 14 -8.95 -14.90 -9.66
C VAL A 14 -8.83 -13.38 -9.60
N GLN A 15 -9.86 -12.64 -9.98
CA GLN A 15 -9.85 -11.19 -9.90
C GLN A 15 -9.68 -10.70 -8.45
N TYR A 16 -10.39 -11.32 -7.51
CA TYR A 16 -10.25 -11.02 -6.09
C TYR A 16 -8.82 -11.24 -5.59
N LEU A 17 -8.22 -12.37 -5.95
CA LEU A 17 -6.84 -12.68 -5.55
C LEU A 17 -5.83 -11.72 -6.17
N LYS A 18 -6.04 -11.33 -7.43
CA LYS A 18 -5.21 -10.32 -8.09
C LYS A 18 -5.31 -8.97 -7.41
N ASP A 19 -6.52 -8.53 -7.10
CA ASP A 19 -6.75 -7.25 -6.43
C ASP A 19 -6.07 -7.24 -5.06
N ARG A 20 -6.21 -8.30 -4.30
CA ARG A 20 -5.55 -8.44 -3.00
C ARG A 20 -4.03 -8.37 -3.13
N ARG A 21 -3.48 -9.04 -4.13
CA ARG A 21 -2.03 -9.03 -4.36
C ARG A 21 -1.53 -7.64 -4.74
N GLU A 22 -2.22 -6.96 -5.62
CA GLU A 22 -1.86 -5.59 -6.02
C GLU A 22 -1.91 -4.61 -4.85
N ILE A 23 -2.93 -4.72 -4.00
CA ILE A 23 -3.06 -3.89 -2.79
C ILE A 23 -1.90 -4.17 -1.82
N GLU A 24 -1.59 -5.43 -1.56
CA GLU A 24 -0.48 -5.81 -0.69
C GLU A 24 0.87 -5.35 -1.26
N ASP A 25 1.05 -5.42 -2.56
CA ASP A 25 2.26 -4.93 -3.24
C ASP A 25 2.45 -3.42 -3.03
N VAL A 26 1.38 -2.63 -2.99
CA VAL A 26 1.45 -1.19 -2.69
C VAL A 26 1.90 -0.95 -1.25
N VAL A 27 1.44 -1.74 -0.29
CA VAL A 27 1.88 -1.66 1.10
C VAL A 27 3.38 -1.95 1.20
N HIS A 28 3.85 -2.98 0.52
CA HIS A 28 5.28 -3.32 0.46
C HIS A 28 6.10 -2.23 -0.24
N LEU A 29 5.58 -1.66 -1.30
CA LEU A 29 6.22 -0.55 -2.02
C LEU A 29 6.43 0.66 -1.11
N HIS A 30 5.44 0.99 -0.31
CA HIS A 30 5.49 2.06 0.69
C HIS A 30 6.58 1.80 1.72
N ALA A 31 6.61 0.59 2.29
CA ALA A 31 7.63 0.18 3.26
C ALA A 31 9.04 0.27 2.66
N ARG A 32 9.22 -0.24 1.45
CA ARG A 32 10.50 -0.21 0.75
C ARG A 32 10.95 1.22 0.41
N GLY A 33 10.01 2.07 0.02
CA GLY A 33 10.30 3.48 -0.25
C GLY A 33 10.83 4.20 0.98
N HIS A 34 10.26 3.93 2.14
CA HIS A 34 10.76 4.46 3.41
C HIS A 34 12.15 3.90 3.76
N ASP A 35 12.32 2.59 3.67
CA ASP A 35 13.57 1.95 4.08
C ASP A 35 14.77 2.39 3.24
N ARG A 36 14.52 2.73 1.99
CA ARG A 36 15.56 3.14 1.03
C ARG A 36 15.66 4.65 0.83
N PHE A 37 14.88 5.42 1.55
CA PHE A 37 14.79 6.88 1.34
C PHE A 37 14.50 7.22 -0.13
N ASP A 38 13.67 6.42 -0.79
CA ASP A 38 13.36 6.54 -2.20
C ASP A 38 12.04 7.30 -2.39
N VAL A 39 12.15 8.57 -2.74
CA VAL A 39 10.98 9.45 -2.94
C VAL A 39 10.07 8.94 -4.07
N ASP A 40 10.65 8.43 -5.15
CA ASP A 40 9.86 7.98 -6.30
C ASP A 40 9.04 6.73 -5.95
N LEU A 41 9.65 5.75 -5.28
CA LEU A 41 8.94 4.57 -4.81
C LEU A 41 7.82 4.93 -3.84
N LEU A 42 8.11 5.80 -2.90
CA LEU A 42 7.14 6.20 -1.87
C LEU A 42 5.98 6.98 -2.47
N THR A 43 6.27 7.88 -3.41
CA THR A 43 5.24 8.64 -4.13
C THR A 43 4.35 7.73 -4.97
N ALA A 44 4.92 6.69 -5.59
CA ALA A 44 4.18 5.73 -6.40
C ALA A 44 3.15 4.91 -5.59
N ALA A 45 3.27 4.87 -4.26
CA ALA A 45 2.31 4.19 -3.40
C ALA A 45 1.00 4.98 -3.18
N TYR A 46 0.96 6.24 -3.59
CA TYR A 46 -0.20 7.13 -3.41
C TYR A 46 -0.82 7.52 -4.73
N HIS A 47 -2.13 7.68 -4.73
CA HIS A 47 -2.82 8.43 -5.79
C HIS A 47 -2.45 9.90 -5.70
N GLU A 48 -2.56 10.62 -6.80
CA GLU A 48 -2.25 12.07 -6.85
C GLU A 48 -3.10 12.86 -5.87
N ASP A 49 -4.35 12.46 -5.67
CA ASP A 49 -5.30 13.05 -4.72
C ASP A 49 -5.33 12.33 -3.36
N GLY A 50 -4.44 11.37 -3.14
CA GLY A 50 -4.32 10.65 -1.88
C GLY A 50 -3.83 11.55 -0.76
N ILE A 51 -4.15 11.17 0.47
CA ILE A 51 -3.74 11.90 1.68
C ILE A 51 -3.08 10.93 2.63
N ASP A 52 -1.94 11.33 3.17
CA ASP A 52 -1.28 10.64 4.26
C ASP A 52 -1.53 11.39 5.56
N GLU A 53 -1.94 10.67 6.60
CA GLU A 53 -2.23 11.23 7.91
C GLU A 53 -1.41 10.49 8.97
N HIS A 54 -0.45 11.21 9.57
CA HIS A 54 0.35 10.76 10.71
C HIS A 54 0.02 11.58 11.95
N GLY A 55 -1.26 11.61 12.32
CA GLY A 55 -1.78 12.47 13.37
C GLY A 55 -2.16 13.86 12.86
N ALA A 56 -2.79 14.66 13.71
CA ALA A 56 -3.36 15.95 13.33
C ALA A 56 -2.32 16.98 12.86
N ALA A 57 -1.07 16.87 13.31
CA ALA A 57 -0.01 17.81 12.97
C ALA A 57 0.82 17.37 11.76
N ALA A 58 0.54 16.20 11.20
CA ALA A 58 1.32 15.61 10.11
C ALA A 58 0.39 15.03 9.04
N VAL A 59 -0.29 15.92 8.32
CA VAL A 59 -1.18 15.58 7.22
C VAL A 59 -0.56 16.11 5.93
N ASN A 60 -0.33 15.22 4.96
CA ASN A 60 0.28 15.57 3.69
C ASN A 60 -0.52 14.98 2.54
N ARG A 61 -0.54 15.68 1.40
CA ARG A 61 -0.98 15.06 0.15
C ARG A 61 0.01 13.97 -0.25
N GLY A 62 -0.50 12.90 -0.88
CA GLY A 62 0.33 11.77 -1.29
C GLY A 62 1.62 12.17 -2.03
N PRO A 63 1.55 13.01 -3.08
CA PRO A 63 2.75 13.46 -3.79
C PRO A 63 3.76 14.25 -2.96
N GLU A 64 3.31 14.89 -1.88
CA GLU A 64 4.15 15.71 -1.01
C GLU A 64 4.71 14.93 0.18
N TYR A 65 4.06 13.83 0.53
CA TYR A 65 4.40 13.02 1.68
C TYR A 65 5.81 12.46 1.62
N ALA A 66 6.23 11.97 0.48
CA ALA A 66 7.52 11.30 0.32
C ALA A 66 8.70 12.22 0.69
N ALA A 67 8.67 13.46 0.22
CA ALA A 67 9.71 14.44 0.54
C ALA A 67 9.72 14.79 2.04
N TRP A 68 8.54 14.98 2.62
CA TRP A 68 8.39 15.25 4.05
C TRP A 68 8.91 14.08 4.89
N ALA A 69 8.49 12.86 4.57
CA ALA A 69 8.90 11.66 5.29
C ALA A 69 10.40 11.42 5.21
N ASN A 70 10.99 11.58 4.03
CA ASN A 70 12.42 11.43 3.84
C ASN A 70 13.22 12.46 4.66
N ALA A 71 12.77 13.70 4.72
CA ALA A 71 13.42 14.74 5.52
C ALA A 71 13.40 14.40 7.02
N ILE A 72 12.26 13.90 7.52
CA ILE A 72 12.13 13.46 8.92
C ILE A 72 13.05 12.26 9.20
N HIS A 73 13.02 11.24 8.37
CA HIS A 73 13.82 10.02 8.57
C HIS A 73 15.32 10.30 8.40
N ALA A 74 15.71 11.09 7.42
CA ALA A 74 17.11 11.46 7.21
C ALA A 74 17.69 12.26 8.38
N GLY A 75 16.86 13.07 9.06
CA GLY A 75 17.27 13.84 10.23
C GLY A 75 17.38 13.04 11.52
N GLY A 76 16.70 11.87 11.60
CA GLY A 76 16.60 11.07 12.83
C GLY A 76 17.11 9.64 12.73
N SER A 77 17.36 9.13 11.52
CA SER A 77 17.68 7.72 11.32
C SER A 77 18.75 7.54 10.25
N GLN A 78 19.71 6.66 10.52
CA GLN A 78 20.71 6.24 9.52
C GLN A 78 20.16 5.11 8.64
N MET A 79 19.27 4.29 9.20
CA MET A 79 18.67 3.14 8.52
C MET A 79 17.27 2.91 9.07
N ASN A 80 16.34 2.60 8.17
CA ASN A 80 14.99 2.17 8.52
C ASN A 80 14.75 0.76 8.00
N LEU A 81 13.93 0.01 8.71
CA LEU A 81 13.47 -1.29 8.28
C LEU A 81 12.01 -1.47 8.67
N HIS A 82 11.12 -1.48 7.68
CA HIS A 82 9.70 -1.72 7.87
C HIS A 82 9.39 -3.16 7.46
N ASN A 83 8.97 -3.95 8.42
CA ASN A 83 8.54 -5.33 8.18
C ASN A 83 7.02 -5.39 8.19
N ILE A 84 6.42 -5.80 7.08
CA ILE A 84 4.97 -5.99 6.99
C ILE A 84 4.69 -7.45 7.32
N THR A 85 4.05 -7.69 8.46
CA THR A 85 3.78 -9.04 8.95
C THR A 85 2.31 -9.40 8.88
N THR A 86 1.47 -8.56 9.43
CA THR A 86 0.02 -8.76 9.41
C THR A 86 -0.59 -7.84 8.37
N HIS A 87 -1.48 -8.39 7.54
CA HIS A 87 -2.18 -7.61 6.53
C HIS A 87 -3.61 -8.10 6.40
N THR A 88 -4.55 -7.21 6.59
CA THR A 88 -5.97 -7.46 6.32
C THR A 88 -6.46 -6.56 5.20
N CYS A 89 -7.40 -7.05 4.42
CA CYS A 89 -7.92 -6.31 3.28
C CYS A 89 -9.40 -6.65 3.08
N GLU A 90 -10.24 -5.63 3.05
CA GLU A 90 -11.64 -5.72 2.66
C GLU A 90 -11.86 -4.89 1.39
N ILE A 91 -12.33 -5.56 0.34
CA ILE A 91 -12.54 -4.93 -0.96
C ILE A 91 -14.03 -4.76 -1.20
N ASP A 92 -14.45 -3.54 -1.51
CA ASP A 92 -15.82 -3.19 -1.88
C ASP A 92 -15.79 -2.37 -3.17
N GLY A 93 -16.01 -3.06 -4.31
CA GLY A 93 -15.94 -2.43 -5.62
C GLY A 93 -14.58 -1.79 -5.90
N ALA A 94 -14.56 -0.48 -6.05
CA ALA A 94 -13.34 0.30 -6.34
C ALA A 94 -12.61 0.78 -5.08
N VAL A 95 -13.08 0.39 -3.89
CA VAL A 95 -12.53 0.81 -2.61
C VAL A 95 -12.04 -0.41 -1.84
N ALA A 96 -10.92 -0.27 -1.17
CA ALA A 96 -10.42 -1.28 -0.24
C ALA A 96 -10.04 -0.64 1.09
N HIS A 97 -10.31 -1.35 2.17
CA HIS A 97 -9.88 -0.98 3.51
C HIS A 97 -8.84 -1.99 3.97
N THR A 98 -7.69 -1.51 4.37
CA THR A 98 -6.58 -2.36 4.77
C THR A 98 -6.02 -1.94 6.12
N GLU A 99 -5.45 -2.91 6.81
CA GLU A 99 -4.69 -2.70 8.04
C GLU A 99 -3.45 -3.60 8.00
N SER A 100 -2.33 -3.03 8.32
CA SER A 100 -1.04 -3.75 8.30
C SER A 100 -0.18 -3.37 9.51
#